data_791bb232dc512a8be2dc697f25ca51a6
#
_entry.id   791bb232dc512a8be2dc697f25ca51a6
#
_cell.length_a   1.000
_cell.length_b   1.000
_cell.length_c   1.000
_cell.angle_alpha   90.00
_cell.angle_beta   90.00
_cell.angle_gamma   90.00
#
_symmetry.space_group_name_H-M   'P 1'
#
loop_
_entity.id
_entity.type
_entity.pdbx_description
1 polymer ?
#
loop_
_entity_poly.entity_id
_entity_poly.type
_entity_poly.pdbx_seq_one_letter_code
_entity_poly.pdbx_strand_id
1 'polypeptide(L)'
;MIFLYLIFSVLAGALVMMVFKPKQEAVRLLLAFSGAFLLAVTILHLLPEVYENTAPKNHSINLVGLFVLAGILIQSILESFSKGAEHGHIHLRSDATAFPWMLLISLSIHAFSEGIPIGYADNSELLWAIVVHKIPISIVLATFLLQSKLPKTQGYLFIVFFAMMSPLGALLAKKIPLLLSYHTEITALTIGIFLHISTVILFESSKDHKFNIRKFIAILLGMSIAFLG
;
A
#
# COMPACT_ATOMS: atom_id res chain seq x y z
N MET A 1 9.02 -6.64 -16.81
CA MET A 1 7.86 -5.73 -16.90
C MET A 1 7.33 -5.35 -15.52
N ILE A 2 7.06 -6.29 -14.59
CA ILE A 2 6.50 -6.07 -13.23
C ILE A 2 7.26 -4.96 -12.46
N PHE A 3 8.58 -5.02 -12.40
CA PHE A 3 9.39 -4.02 -11.69
C PHE A 3 9.20 -2.60 -12.22
N LEU A 4 9.00 -2.46 -13.53
CA LEU A 4 8.74 -1.15 -14.14
C LEU A 4 7.39 -0.58 -13.68
N TYR A 5 6.33 -1.39 -13.64
CA TYR A 5 5.03 -0.93 -13.15
C TYR A 5 5.09 -0.45 -11.69
N LEU A 6 5.81 -1.17 -10.83
CA LEU A 6 5.99 -0.80 -9.42
C LEU A 6 6.77 0.51 -9.26
N ILE A 7 7.82 0.73 -10.03
CA ILE A 7 8.59 1.97 -10.00
C ILE A 7 7.77 3.12 -10.59
N PHE A 8 7.17 2.90 -11.76
CA PHE A 8 6.42 3.93 -12.46
C PHE A 8 5.20 4.41 -11.68
N SER A 9 4.53 3.55 -10.89
CA SER A 9 3.39 3.96 -10.05
C SER A 9 3.80 5.02 -9.03
N VAL A 10 4.95 4.85 -8.38
CA VAL A 10 5.48 5.83 -7.42
C VAL A 10 5.92 7.11 -8.11
N LEU A 11 6.69 6.99 -9.20
CA LEU A 11 7.18 8.15 -9.95
C LEU A 11 6.04 8.93 -10.60
N ALA A 12 5.01 8.25 -11.11
CA ALA A 12 3.82 8.88 -11.67
C ALA A 12 3.06 9.69 -10.62
N GLY A 13 2.84 9.13 -9.41
CA GLY A 13 2.22 9.86 -8.31
C GLY A 13 3.01 11.11 -7.92
N ALA A 14 4.34 10.99 -7.80
CA ALA A 14 5.22 12.13 -7.52
C ALA A 14 5.16 13.17 -8.64
N LEU A 15 5.17 12.75 -9.90
CA LEU A 15 5.06 13.64 -11.07
C LEU A 15 3.72 14.36 -11.11
N VAL A 16 2.61 13.65 -10.84
CA VAL A 16 1.27 14.25 -10.73
C VAL A 16 1.27 15.37 -9.71
N MET A 17 1.90 15.17 -8.55
CA MET A 17 2.01 16.22 -7.55
C MET A 17 2.84 17.41 -8.03
N MET A 18 3.96 17.18 -8.72
CA MET A 18 4.84 18.25 -9.20
C MET A 18 4.18 19.10 -10.28
N VAL A 19 3.45 18.48 -11.20
CA VAL A 19 2.86 19.15 -12.38
C VAL A 19 1.48 19.73 -12.06
N PHE A 20 0.58 18.92 -11.52
CA PHE A 20 -0.84 19.28 -11.39
C PHE A 20 -1.21 19.83 -10.02
N LYS A 21 -0.41 19.53 -8.96
CA LYS A 21 -0.66 19.97 -7.57
C LYS A 21 -2.13 19.76 -7.15
N PRO A 22 -2.62 18.52 -7.17
CA PRO A 22 -4.04 18.23 -6.98
C PRO A 22 -4.53 18.76 -5.62
N LYS A 23 -5.79 19.21 -5.59
CA LYS A 23 -6.43 19.64 -4.35
C LYS A 23 -6.57 18.47 -3.39
N GLN A 24 -6.53 18.73 -2.08
CA GLN A 24 -6.63 17.71 -1.04
C GLN A 24 -7.89 16.84 -1.17
N GLU A 25 -9.01 17.41 -1.63
CA GLU A 25 -10.24 16.64 -1.88
C GLU A 25 -10.04 15.57 -2.97
N ALA A 26 -9.38 15.92 -4.07
CA ALA A 26 -9.09 14.97 -5.15
C ALA A 26 -8.18 13.83 -4.67
N VAL A 27 -7.15 14.15 -3.87
CA VAL A 27 -6.26 13.14 -3.28
C VAL A 27 -7.02 12.20 -2.35
N ARG A 28 -7.95 12.72 -1.53
CA ARG A 28 -8.81 11.89 -0.66
C ARG A 28 -9.74 10.97 -1.45
N LEU A 29 -10.28 11.44 -2.57
CA LEU A 29 -11.11 10.59 -3.45
C LEU A 29 -10.27 9.49 -4.12
N LEU A 30 -9.05 9.79 -4.57
CA LEU A 30 -8.12 8.81 -5.11
C LEU A 30 -7.72 7.77 -4.05
N LEU A 31 -7.45 8.19 -2.81
CA LEU A 31 -7.20 7.28 -1.69
C LEU A 31 -8.41 6.38 -1.41
N ALA A 32 -9.62 6.94 -1.35
CA ALA A 32 -10.84 6.17 -1.14
C ALA A 32 -11.09 5.14 -2.26
N PHE A 33 -10.87 5.53 -3.52
CA PHE A 33 -10.94 4.64 -4.67
C PHE A 33 -9.91 3.51 -4.57
N SER A 34 -8.64 3.86 -4.35
CA SER A 34 -7.55 2.86 -4.30
C SER A 34 -7.66 1.94 -3.09
N GLY A 35 -8.09 2.45 -1.93
CA GLY A 35 -8.35 1.63 -0.75
C GLY A 35 -9.50 0.65 -0.97
N ALA A 36 -10.57 1.09 -1.63
CA ALA A 36 -11.71 0.22 -1.97
C ALA A 36 -11.33 -0.85 -3.00
N PHE A 37 -10.54 -0.49 -4.00
CA PHE A 37 -9.99 -1.42 -4.97
C PHE A 37 -9.10 -2.47 -4.30
N LEU A 38 -8.17 -2.03 -3.46
CA LEU A 38 -7.28 -2.90 -2.69
C LEU A 38 -8.06 -3.86 -1.78
N LEU A 39 -9.09 -3.35 -1.07
CA LEU A 39 -9.95 -4.17 -0.22
C LEU A 39 -10.67 -5.25 -1.02
N ALA A 40 -11.25 -4.87 -2.16
CA ALA A 40 -12.00 -5.80 -2.99
C ALA A 40 -11.08 -6.88 -3.59
N VAL A 41 -9.92 -6.53 -4.14
CA VAL A 41 -8.93 -7.53 -4.61
C VAL A 41 -8.49 -8.45 -3.47
N THR A 42 -8.26 -7.89 -2.28
CA THR A 42 -7.83 -8.69 -1.12
C THR A 42 -8.89 -9.71 -0.72
N ILE A 43 -10.17 -9.32 -0.67
CA ILE A 43 -11.26 -10.20 -0.22
C ILE A 43 -11.70 -11.17 -1.33
N LEU A 44 -11.77 -10.70 -2.58
CA LEU A 44 -12.35 -11.49 -3.67
C LEU A 44 -11.34 -12.43 -4.34
N HIS A 45 -10.05 -12.08 -4.34
CA HIS A 45 -9.02 -12.83 -5.05
C HIS A 45 -7.96 -13.40 -4.09
N LEU A 46 -7.26 -12.56 -3.31
CA LEU A 46 -6.11 -13.00 -2.52
C LEU A 46 -6.49 -13.91 -1.35
N LEU A 47 -7.55 -13.57 -0.64
CA LEU A 47 -7.98 -14.33 0.54
C LEU A 47 -8.48 -15.73 0.16
N PRO A 48 -9.36 -15.92 -0.85
CA PRO A 48 -9.73 -17.25 -1.34
C PRO A 48 -8.52 -18.05 -1.83
N GLU A 49 -7.65 -17.45 -2.66
CA GLU A 49 -6.46 -18.11 -3.21
C GLU A 49 -5.55 -18.68 -2.11
N VAL A 50 -5.29 -17.91 -1.06
CA VAL A 50 -4.43 -18.35 0.04
C VAL A 50 -5.01 -19.52 0.83
N TYR A 51 -6.35 -19.55 1.00
CA TYR A 51 -7.03 -20.66 1.66
C TYR A 51 -7.09 -21.92 0.78
N GLU A 52 -7.35 -21.79 -0.50
CA GLU A 52 -7.33 -22.90 -1.47
C GLU A 52 -5.94 -23.55 -1.57
N ASN A 53 -4.89 -22.75 -1.60
CA ASN A 53 -3.50 -23.23 -1.63
C ASN A 53 -3.07 -23.92 -0.32
N THR A 54 -3.81 -23.73 0.76
CA THR A 54 -3.51 -24.33 2.08
C THR A 54 -4.06 -25.75 2.18
N ALA A 55 -5.22 -26.02 1.60
CA ALA A 55 -5.93 -27.29 1.72
C ALA A 55 -5.12 -28.55 1.30
N PRO A 56 -4.30 -28.52 0.23
CA PRO A 56 -3.55 -29.71 -0.20
C PRO A 56 -2.29 -29.99 0.63
N LYS A 57 -1.80 -29.01 1.42
CA LYS A 57 -0.46 -29.07 2.05
C LYS A 57 -0.45 -29.40 3.54
N ASN A 58 -1.57 -29.85 4.13
CA ASN A 58 -1.70 -30.08 5.60
C ASN A 58 -1.37 -28.83 6.45
N HIS A 59 -1.33 -27.65 5.88
CA HIS A 59 -1.23 -26.41 6.66
C HIS A 59 -2.56 -26.19 7.38
N SER A 60 -2.50 -25.88 8.67
CA SER A 60 -3.71 -25.56 9.42
C SER A 60 -4.34 -24.25 8.88
N ILE A 61 -5.62 -24.28 8.53
CA ILE A 61 -6.40 -23.09 8.16
C ILE A 61 -6.28 -21.99 9.23
N ASN A 62 -6.20 -22.39 10.51
CA ASN A 62 -5.97 -21.46 11.61
C ASN A 62 -4.62 -20.74 11.53
N LEU A 63 -3.60 -21.39 10.97
CA LEU A 63 -2.27 -20.77 10.79
C LEU A 63 -2.34 -19.61 9.78
N VAL A 64 -3.05 -19.79 8.66
CA VAL A 64 -3.28 -18.71 7.68
C VAL A 64 -3.98 -17.54 8.38
N GLY A 65 -5.06 -17.79 9.11
CA GLY A 65 -5.75 -16.77 9.88
C GLY A 65 -4.84 -16.03 10.88
N LEU A 66 -3.95 -16.76 11.54
CA LEU A 66 -2.96 -16.18 12.46
C LEU A 66 -2.00 -15.23 11.75
N PHE A 67 -1.49 -15.59 10.55
CA PHE A 67 -0.62 -14.72 9.76
C PHE A 67 -1.36 -13.48 9.24
N VAL A 68 -2.64 -13.60 8.86
CA VAL A 68 -3.48 -12.44 8.52
C VAL A 68 -3.59 -11.49 9.73
N LEU A 69 -3.89 -12.01 10.92
CA LEU A 69 -3.95 -11.19 12.15
C LEU A 69 -2.59 -10.55 12.47
N ALA A 70 -1.50 -11.30 12.31
CA ALA A 70 -0.15 -10.77 12.49
C ALA A 70 0.15 -9.62 11.51
N GLY A 71 -0.28 -9.73 10.25
CA GLY A 71 -0.16 -8.68 9.25
C GLY A 71 -0.89 -7.40 9.65
N ILE A 72 -2.13 -7.52 10.16
CA ILE A 72 -2.90 -6.38 10.69
C ILE A 72 -2.13 -5.71 11.84
N LEU A 73 -1.60 -6.48 12.79
CA LEU A 73 -0.86 -5.95 13.94
C LEU A 73 0.44 -5.27 13.51
N ILE A 74 1.21 -5.88 12.62
CA ILE A 74 2.46 -5.31 12.09
C ILE A 74 2.17 -3.98 11.41
N GLN A 75 1.14 -3.94 10.55
CA GLN A 75 0.78 -2.70 9.85
C GLN A 75 0.29 -1.62 10.81
N SER A 76 -0.47 -1.97 11.84
CA SER A 76 -0.88 -1.02 12.89
C SER A 76 0.33 -0.41 13.61
N ILE A 77 1.37 -1.20 13.86
CA ILE A 77 2.63 -0.71 14.44
C ILE A 77 3.35 0.21 13.46
N LEU A 78 3.48 -0.19 12.18
CA LEU A 78 4.12 0.63 11.14
C LEU A 78 3.40 1.97 10.96
N GLU A 79 2.06 1.95 10.97
CA GLU A 79 1.23 3.15 10.88
C GLU A 79 1.48 4.11 12.04
N SER A 80 1.67 3.62 13.26
CA SER A 80 1.99 4.45 14.41
C SER A 80 3.30 5.22 14.23
N PHE A 81 4.27 4.65 13.52
CA PHE A 81 5.54 5.30 13.17
C PHE A 81 5.41 6.26 11.98
N SER A 82 4.59 5.92 10.99
CA SER A 82 4.32 6.80 9.83
C SER A 82 3.33 7.92 10.13
N LYS A 83 2.67 7.88 11.30
CA LYS A 83 1.63 8.83 11.72
C LYS A 83 0.50 8.98 10.70
N GLY A 84 0.07 7.87 10.11
CA GLY A 84 -1.02 7.84 9.15
C GLY A 84 -0.68 8.41 7.78
N ALA A 85 0.60 8.48 7.40
CA ALA A 85 1.01 8.98 6.09
C ALA A 85 0.39 8.19 4.92
N GLU A 86 0.17 6.90 5.12
CA GLU A 86 -0.43 5.99 4.13
C GLU A 86 -1.91 6.29 3.85
N HIS A 87 -2.57 7.02 4.76
CA HIS A 87 -3.99 7.39 4.67
C HIS A 87 -4.19 8.88 4.34
N GLY A 88 -3.12 9.60 4.01
CA GLY A 88 -3.16 11.01 3.67
C GLY A 88 -3.17 11.96 4.88
N HIS A 89 -2.98 11.46 6.10
CA HIS A 89 -2.88 12.25 7.33
C HIS A 89 -1.42 12.50 7.71
N ILE A 90 -0.68 13.25 6.89
CA ILE A 90 0.67 13.66 7.31
C ILE A 90 0.54 14.91 8.21
N HIS A 91 0.47 14.70 9.51
CA HIS A 91 0.54 15.75 10.54
C HIS A 91 1.98 16.13 10.90
N LEU A 92 2.93 15.97 10.00
CA LEU A 92 4.26 16.48 10.24
C LEU A 92 4.21 18.01 10.10
N ARG A 93 4.74 18.69 11.12
CA ARG A 93 4.80 20.16 11.11
C ARG A 93 5.51 20.60 9.83
N SER A 94 4.93 21.53 9.12
CA SER A 94 5.53 22.12 7.90
C SER A 94 6.86 22.85 8.19
N ASP A 95 7.18 23.05 9.46
CA ASP A 95 8.44 23.64 9.95
C ASP A 95 9.50 22.59 10.35
N ALA A 96 9.24 21.29 10.16
CA ALA A 96 10.21 20.23 10.46
C ALA A 96 11.45 20.38 9.57
N THR A 97 12.59 20.58 10.22
CA THR A 97 13.92 20.66 9.57
C THR A 97 14.67 19.32 9.62
N ALA A 98 14.24 18.42 10.50
CA ALA A 98 14.84 17.10 10.66
C ALA A 98 14.28 16.12 9.63
N PHE A 99 15.17 15.26 9.08
CA PHE A 99 14.77 14.21 8.15
C PHE A 99 13.84 13.19 8.83
N PRO A 100 12.68 12.82 8.22
CA PRO A 100 11.67 11.99 8.85
C PRO A 100 12.01 10.48 8.75
N TRP A 101 13.04 10.04 9.46
CA TRP A 101 13.55 8.66 9.43
C TRP A 101 12.48 7.60 9.71
N MET A 102 11.63 7.84 10.71
CA MET A 102 10.57 6.89 11.07
C MET A 102 9.55 6.71 9.95
N LEU A 103 9.18 7.80 9.26
CA LEU A 103 8.33 7.75 8.09
C LEU A 103 9.00 6.95 6.96
N LEU A 104 10.28 7.22 6.67
CA LEU A 104 11.02 6.48 5.63
C LEU A 104 11.07 4.99 5.95
N ILE A 105 11.44 4.62 7.14
CA ILE A 105 11.59 3.21 7.55
C ILE A 105 10.24 2.50 7.48
N SER A 106 9.19 3.08 8.06
CA SER A 106 7.85 2.49 8.08
C SER A 106 7.30 2.25 6.67
N LEU A 107 7.28 3.31 5.84
CA LEU A 107 6.81 3.18 4.45
C LEU A 107 7.67 2.24 3.62
N SER A 108 8.99 2.17 3.89
CA SER A 108 9.89 1.28 3.17
C SER A 108 9.64 -0.19 3.52
N ILE A 109 9.44 -0.51 4.80
CA ILE A 109 9.09 -1.86 5.25
C ILE A 109 7.75 -2.28 4.65
N HIS A 110 6.74 -1.40 4.71
CA HIS A 110 5.44 -1.63 4.09
C HIS A 110 5.59 -1.92 2.59
N ALA A 111 6.23 -1.02 1.83
CA ALA A 111 6.42 -1.17 0.40
C ALA A 111 7.24 -2.42 0.03
N PHE A 112 8.22 -2.78 0.84
CA PHE A 112 9.01 -3.99 0.67
C PHE A 112 8.15 -5.24 0.87
N SER A 113 7.36 -5.31 1.96
CA SER A 113 6.54 -6.48 2.29
C SER A 113 5.46 -6.75 1.24
N GLU A 114 4.82 -5.72 0.68
CA GLU A 114 3.84 -5.90 -0.41
C GLU A 114 4.46 -6.37 -1.73
N GLY A 115 5.77 -6.12 -1.92
CA GLY A 115 6.51 -6.60 -3.09
C GLY A 115 6.81 -8.10 -3.05
N ILE A 116 6.95 -8.70 -1.87
CA ILE A 116 7.37 -10.10 -1.73
C ILE A 116 6.40 -11.07 -2.44
N PRO A 117 5.07 -11.02 -2.24
CA PRO A 117 4.15 -11.95 -2.90
C PRO A 117 4.18 -11.87 -4.43
N ILE A 118 4.44 -10.69 -4.99
CA ILE A 118 4.59 -10.51 -6.46
C ILE A 118 5.77 -11.30 -7.01
N GLY A 119 6.77 -11.59 -6.18
CA GLY A 119 7.94 -12.37 -6.58
C GLY A 119 7.63 -13.84 -6.84
N TYR A 120 6.57 -14.42 -6.27
CA TYR A 120 6.26 -15.84 -6.38
C TYR A 120 5.29 -16.18 -7.50
N ALA A 121 4.30 -15.31 -7.73
CA ALA A 121 3.18 -15.57 -8.62
C ALA A 121 3.09 -14.51 -9.71
N ASP A 122 2.72 -14.95 -10.91
CA ASP A 122 2.23 -14.05 -11.95
C ASP A 122 0.76 -13.68 -11.66
N ASN A 123 0.54 -13.06 -10.47
CA ASN A 123 -0.79 -12.62 -10.04
C ASN A 123 -1.00 -11.18 -10.48
N SER A 124 -1.74 -11.01 -11.57
CA SER A 124 -2.03 -9.69 -12.17
C SER A 124 -2.88 -8.83 -11.26
N GLU A 125 -3.85 -9.43 -10.54
CA GLU A 125 -4.75 -8.70 -9.64
C GLU A 125 -3.97 -8.07 -8.48
N LEU A 126 -3.05 -8.83 -7.88
CA LEU A 126 -2.16 -8.33 -6.83
C LEU A 126 -1.27 -7.18 -7.33
N LEU A 127 -0.68 -7.34 -8.52
CA LEU A 127 0.15 -6.31 -9.12
C LEU A 127 -0.64 -5.01 -9.31
N TRP A 128 -1.84 -5.09 -9.90
CA TRP A 128 -2.66 -3.91 -10.12
C TRP A 128 -3.18 -3.30 -8.83
N ALA A 129 -3.50 -4.12 -7.82
CA ALA A 129 -3.88 -3.63 -6.51
C ALA A 129 -2.79 -2.73 -5.91
N ILE A 130 -1.53 -3.17 -5.97
CA ILE A 130 -0.38 -2.41 -5.47
C ILE A 130 -0.11 -1.18 -6.33
N VAL A 131 -0.12 -1.29 -7.67
CA VAL A 131 0.12 -0.17 -8.58
C VAL A 131 -0.89 0.95 -8.37
N VAL A 132 -2.18 0.61 -8.32
CA VAL A 132 -3.27 1.59 -8.11
C VAL A 132 -3.18 2.24 -6.74
N HIS A 133 -2.85 1.48 -5.71
CA HIS A 133 -2.71 1.98 -4.33
C HIS A 133 -1.48 2.90 -4.16
N LYS A 134 -0.37 2.61 -4.82
CA LYS A 134 0.86 3.41 -4.73
C LYS A 134 0.74 4.82 -5.30
N ILE A 135 -0.08 5.03 -6.32
CA ILE A 135 -0.21 6.35 -6.95
C ILE A 135 -0.67 7.40 -5.95
N PRO A 136 -1.82 7.28 -5.26
CA PRO A 136 -2.25 8.30 -4.30
C PRO A 136 -1.33 8.43 -3.09
N ILE A 137 -0.74 7.35 -2.58
CA ILE A 137 0.25 7.40 -1.51
C ILE A 137 1.47 8.23 -1.94
N SER A 138 1.95 8.03 -3.17
CA SER A 138 3.09 8.77 -3.70
C SER A 138 2.78 10.25 -3.91
N ILE A 139 1.52 10.60 -4.26
CA ILE A 139 1.07 12.00 -4.29
C ILE A 139 1.16 12.62 -2.90
N VAL A 140 0.65 11.92 -1.87
CA VAL A 140 0.69 12.38 -0.47
C VAL A 140 2.13 12.55 0.00
N LEU A 141 2.97 11.53 -0.22
CA LEU A 141 4.38 11.54 0.16
C LEU A 141 5.15 12.68 -0.51
N ALA A 142 4.97 12.85 -1.84
CA ALA A 142 5.60 13.93 -2.59
C ALA A 142 5.11 15.30 -2.13
N THR A 143 3.81 15.44 -1.82
CA THR A 143 3.25 16.67 -1.26
C THR A 143 3.97 17.06 0.01
N PHE A 144 4.12 16.10 0.94
CA PHE A 144 4.80 16.32 2.19
C PHE A 144 6.29 16.69 1.99
N LEU A 145 7.03 15.88 1.26
CA LEU A 145 8.48 16.06 1.09
C LEU A 145 8.82 17.37 0.37
N LEU A 146 8.05 17.76 -0.65
CA LEU A 146 8.31 18.96 -1.43
C LEU A 146 7.82 20.25 -0.76
N GLN A 147 6.86 20.14 0.18
CA GLN A 147 6.37 21.28 0.98
C GLN A 147 7.11 21.45 2.31
N SER A 148 7.90 20.46 2.73
CA SER A 148 8.74 20.55 3.92
C SER A 148 9.94 21.48 3.71
N LYS A 149 10.59 21.89 4.82
CA LYS A 149 11.85 22.67 4.77
C LYS A 149 13.08 21.81 4.48
N LEU A 150 12.91 20.53 4.17
CA LEU A 150 14.00 19.64 3.78
C LEU A 150 14.63 20.08 2.45
N PRO A 151 15.93 19.87 2.27
CA PRO A 151 16.55 20.02 0.95
C PRO A 151 15.81 19.17 -0.09
N LYS A 152 15.41 19.76 -1.22
CA LYS A 152 14.65 19.07 -2.28
C LYS A 152 15.32 17.77 -2.75
N THR A 153 16.65 17.74 -2.76
CA THR A 153 17.44 16.55 -3.09
C THR A 153 17.12 15.39 -2.14
N GLN A 154 17.00 15.64 -0.82
CA GLN A 154 16.62 14.60 0.14
C GLN A 154 15.20 14.09 -0.11
N GLY A 155 14.26 14.96 -0.46
CA GLY A 155 12.91 14.58 -0.85
C GLY A 155 12.88 13.69 -2.09
N TYR A 156 13.62 14.04 -3.13
CA TYR A 156 13.73 13.21 -4.34
C TYR A 156 14.40 11.85 -4.07
N LEU A 157 15.48 11.84 -3.29
CA LEU A 157 16.14 10.59 -2.90
C LEU A 157 15.21 9.69 -2.11
N PHE A 158 14.39 10.25 -1.22
CA PHE A 158 13.37 9.49 -0.48
C PHE A 158 12.36 8.83 -1.45
N ILE A 159 11.83 9.60 -2.41
CA ILE A 159 10.85 9.08 -3.38
C ILE A 159 11.47 7.95 -4.21
N VAL A 160 12.69 8.13 -4.69
CA VAL A 160 13.40 7.09 -5.47
C VAL A 160 13.67 5.85 -4.62
N PHE A 161 14.14 6.03 -3.38
CA PHE A 161 14.38 4.93 -2.46
C PHE A 161 13.08 4.16 -2.18
N PHE A 162 11.99 4.86 -1.89
CA PHE A 162 10.67 4.26 -1.68
C PHE A 162 10.19 3.49 -2.93
N ALA A 163 10.40 4.05 -4.14
CA ALA A 163 10.03 3.39 -5.39
C ALA A 163 10.75 2.06 -5.62
N MET A 164 11.95 1.89 -5.06
CA MET A 164 12.76 0.67 -5.21
C MET A 164 12.36 -0.43 -4.22
N MET A 165 11.61 -0.13 -3.16
CA MET A 165 11.35 -1.08 -2.08
C MET A 165 10.51 -2.28 -2.52
N SER A 166 9.41 -2.09 -3.26
CA SER A 166 8.60 -3.22 -3.75
C SER A 166 9.29 -4.04 -4.83
N PRO A 167 9.98 -3.46 -5.82
CA PRO A 167 10.87 -4.21 -6.71
C PRO A 167 11.92 -5.04 -5.95
N LEU A 168 12.51 -4.47 -4.90
CA LEU A 168 13.49 -5.18 -4.08
C LEU A 168 12.86 -6.38 -3.35
N GLY A 169 11.69 -6.21 -2.75
CA GLY A 169 10.92 -7.29 -2.12
C GLY A 169 10.63 -8.43 -3.10
N ALA A 170 10.12 -8.10 -4.30
CA ALA A 170 9.83 -9.06 -5.34
C ALA A 170 11.11 -9.77 -5.87
N LEU A 171 12.23 -9.04 -5.98
CA LEU A 171 13.51 -9.62 -6.42
C LEU A 171 14.06 -10.60 -5.39
N LEU A 172 14.03 -10.25 -4.10
CA LEU A 172 14.52 -11.11 -3.04
C LEU A 172 13.65 -12.38 -2.89
N ALA A 173 12.34 -12.25 -3.06
CA ALA A 173 11.44 -13.39 -3.07
C ALA A 173 11.80 -14.42 -4.15
N LYS A 174 12.18 -13.96 -5.35
CA LYS A 174 12.63 -14.84 -6.44
C LYS A 174 13.98 -15.51 -6.17
N LYS A 175 14.86 -14.86 -5.39
CA LYS A 175 16.24 -15.33 -5.18
C LYS A 175 16.43 -16.16 -3.92
N ILE A 176 15.57 -16.02 -2.92
CA ILE A 176 15.71 -16.67 -1.63
C ILE A 176 14.74 -17.87 -1.54
N PRO A 177 15.22 -19.12 -1.66
CA PRO A 177 14.36 -20.32 -1.63
C PRO A 177 13.51 -20.43 -0.36
N LEU A 178 14.03 -19.94 0.78
CA LEU A 178 13.31 -19.92 2.05
C LEU A 178 12.00 -19.11 1.94
N LEU A 179 12.03 -17.94 1.29
CA LEU A 179 10.84 -17.14 1.10
C LEU A 179 9.80 -17.86 0.24
N LEU A 180 10.26 -18.60 -0.78
CA LEU A 180 9.37 -19.40 -1.62
C LEU A 180 8.71 -20.53 -0.81
N SER A 181 9.43 -21.15 0.13
CA SER A 181 8.88 -22.22 0.99
C SER A 181 7.75 -21.72 1.89
N TYR A 182 7.79 -20.46 2.31
CA TYR A 182 6.78 -19.81 3.17
C TYR A 182 5.88 -18.86 2.41
N HIS A 183 5.69 -19.07 1.09
CA HIS A 183 4.91 -18.14 0.26
C HIS A 183 3.47 -17.96 0.75
N THR A 184 2.81 -19.00 1.26
CA THR A 184 1.43 -18.96 1.75
C THR A 184 1.32 -18.07 2.99
N GLU A 185 2.22 -18.27 3.97
CA GLU A 185 2.26 -17.49 5.21
C GLU A 185 2.59 -16.01 4.95
N ILE A 186 3.54 -15.75 4.04
CA ILE A 186 3.89 -14.38 3.67
C ILE A 186 2.75 -13.69 2.93
N THR A 187 2.07 -14.40 2.03
CA THR A 187 0.88 -13.87 1.35
C THR A 187 -0.25 -13.60 2.35
N ALA A 188 -0.49 -14.49 3.31
CA ALA A 188 -1.46 -14.30 4.38
C ALA A 188 -1.13 -13.07 5.24
N LEU A 189 0.13 -12.86 5.58
CA LEU A 189 0.59 -11.68 6.29
C LEU A 189 0.35 -10.41 5.47
N THR A 190 0.65 -10.42 4.18
CA THR A 190 0.42 -9.29 3.27
C THR A 190 -1.08 -8.98 3.12
N ILE A 191 -1.94 -10.01 3.08
CA ILE A 191 -3.40 -9.84 3.13
C ILE A 191 -3.81 -9.07 4.39
N GLY A 192 -3.25 -9.39 5.55
CA GLY A 192 -3.50 -8.67 6.80
C GLY A 192 -3.07 -7.20 6.72
N ILE A 193 -1.91 -6.91 6.13
CA ILE A 193 -1.44 -5.55 5.87
C ILE A 193 -2.45 -4.79 4.99
N PHE A 194 -2.89 -5.38 3.89
CA PHE A 194 -3.84 -4.75 2.97
C PHE A 194 -5.22 -4.52 3.60
N LEU A 195 -5.72 -5.48 4.39
CA LEU A 195 -6.97 -5.31 5.13
C LEU A 195 -6.90 -4.13 6.09
N HIS A 196 -5.81 -4.00 6.84
CA HIS A 196 -5.61 -2.86 7.74
C HIS A 196 -5.63 -1.54 6.99
N ILE A 197 -4.76 -1.38 5.98
CA ILE A 197 -4.64 -0.13 5.22
C ILE A 197 -5.95 0.26 4.56
N SER A 198 -6.58 -0.68 3.85
CA SER A 198 -7.79 -0.40 3.11
C SER A 198 -8.95 0.00 4.03
N THR A 199 -9.09 -0.68 5.17
CA THR A 199 -10.15 -0.36 6.15
C THR A 199 -9.91 1.00 6.81
N VAL A 200 -8.68 1.33 7.19
CA VAL A 200 -8.37 2.64 7.75
C VAL A 200 -8.63 3.75 6.73
N ILE A 201 -8.19 3.62 5.47
CA ILE A 201 -8.49 4.59 4.40
C ILE A 201 -10.00 4.80 4.25
N LEU A 202 -10.79 3.72 4.29
CA LEU A 202 -12.22 3.81 4.05
C LEU A 202 -12.99 4.40 5.23
N PHE A 203 -12.62 4.05 6.46
CA PHE A 203 -13.39 4.40 7.65
C PHE A 203 -12.90 5.65 8.37
N GLU A 204 -11.59 5.91 8.42
CA GLU A 204 -11.02 7.03 9.15
C GLU A 204 -11.21 8.39 8.44
N SER A 205 -11.35 8.41 7.12
CA SER A 205 -11.41 9.65 6.32
C SER A 205 -12.73 10.44 6.45
N SER A 206 -13.66 10.03 7.29
CA SER A 206 -14.96 10.69 7.45
C SER A 206 -14.95 11.65 8.65
N LYS A 207 -14.52 12.92 8.44
CA LYS A 207 -14.75 13.96 9.42
C LYS A 207 -16.26 14.16 9.61
N ASP A 208 -16.70 14.17 10.87
CA ASP A 208 -18.08 14.45 11.31
C ASP A 208 -19.15 13.42 10.90
N HIS A 209 -18.81 12.18 10.56
CA HIS A 209 -19.76 11.13 10.15
C HIS A 209 -20.76 11.55 9.05
N LYS A 210 -20.46 12.60 8.28
CA LYS A 210 -21.33 13.07 7.20
C LYS A 210 -21.16 12.18 5.98
N PHE A 211 -22.30 11.73 5.42
CA PHE A 211 -22.32 10.99 4.17
C PHE A 211 -21.80 11.85 3.02
N ASN A 212 -20.73 11.40 2.35
CA ASN A 212 -20.16 12.09 1.19
C ASN A 212 -20.38 11.25 -0.06
N ILE A 213 -21.33 11.66 -0.89
CA ILE A 213 -21.70 10.96 -2.12
C ILE A 213 -20.52 10.77 -3.08
N ARG A 214 -19.61 11.75 -3.19
CA ARG A 214 -18.44 11.64 -4.07
C ARG A 214 -17.49 10.54 -3.59
N LYS A 215 -17.25 10.46 -2.28
CA LYS A 215 -16.46 9.40 -1.66
C LYS A 215 -17.13 8.05 -1.86
N PHE A 216 -18.44 7.97 -1.65
CA PHE A 216 -19.22 6.75 -1.85
C PHE A 216 -19.12 6.23 -3.31
N ILE A 217 -19.25 7.14 -4.29
CA ILE A 217 -19.08 6.79 -5.72
C ILE A 217 -17.65 6.30 -5.98
N ALA A 218 -16.61 6.96 -5.43
CA ALA A 218 -15.22 6.52 -5.59
C ALA A 218 -15.01 5.11 -5.03
N ILE A 219 -15.59 4.80 -3.86
CA ILE A 219 -15.56 3.46 -3.24
C ILE A 219 -16.25 2.43 -4.14
N LEU A 220 -17.47 2.72 -4.60
CA LEU A 220 -18.20 1.82 -5.49
C LEU A 220 -17.44 1.53 -6.78
N LEU A 221 -16.84 2.55 -7.40
CA LEU A 221 -16.03 2.39 -8.60
C LEU A 221 -14.80 1.51 -8.34
N GLY A 222 -14.10 1.72 -7.23
CA GLY A 222 -12.95 0.89 -6.86
C GLY A 222 -13.32 -0.58 -6.69
N MET A 223 -14.40 -0.86 -5.94
CA MET A 223 -14.89 -2.23 -5.75
C MET A 223 -15.39 -2.86 -7.05
N SER A 224 -16.14 -2.10 -7.87
CA SER A 224 -16.68 -2.61 -9.13
C SER A 224 -15.59 -2.98 -10.14
N ILE A 225 -14.53 -2.18 -10.24
CA ILE A 225 -13.41 -2.47 -11.15
C ILE A 225 -12.67 -3.73 -10.69
N ALA A 226 -12.45 -3.91 -9.38
CA ALA A 226 -11.84 -5.11 -8.84
C ALA A 226 -12.70 -6.38 -9.03
N PHE A 227 -14.02 -6.25 -9.11
CA PHE A 227 -14.93 -7.38 -9.34
C PHE A 227 -15.00 -7.79 -10.81
N LEU A 228 -14.81 -6.85 -11.74
CA LEU A 228 -14.93 -7.06 -13.20
C LEU A 228 -13.60 -7.47 -13.85
N GLY A 229 -12.46 -7.25 -13.21
CA GLY A 229 -11.11 -7.57 -13.71
C GLY A 229 -10.61 -8.86 -13.18
#